data_23a67a851430569c7279f12d41b37d53
#
_entry.id   23a67a851430569c7279f12d41b37d53
#
_cell.length_a   1.000
_cell.length_b   1.000
_cell.length_c   1.000
_cell.angle_alpha   90.00
_cell.angle_beta   90.00
_cell.angle_gamma   90.00
#
_symmetry.space_group_name_H-M   'P 1'
#
loop_
_entity.id
_entity.type
_entity.pdbx_description
1 polymer ?
#
loop_
_entity_poly.entity_id
_entity_poly.type
_entity_poly.pdbx_seq_one_letter_code
_entity_poly.pdbx_strand_id
1 'polypeptide(L)'
;MKDLTKGKPSTLILAFALPIFFANLLQLTYSLVDTRIVGTFLGEDALAAVGATTTLSNLIIGFLQGLSGGFAIIIAQKFGAKDYKNVKKSFAMSLTMGTGIAIFFTVFGLLFLQPILNILDVPSDLMATAKSYIFVIIAGLVATFLYDACAAALRSLGDTVTPLVILAISVALNIVGDLLFVVVLKSGVRGAAIATVLAQAIAFVVCWIYMVKRYELLRLSREDFKDPNPVMVKNMLGAGMSMGFMSSLINIGSLTLQTAINKLGNDYIVAQTAARKLTEMFMIMFTVFGNTMATYCGQNLGAGKIDRIKKGIWLAIFYTCIWCTLVIVASYTIGDKLVYLVTGTHNENVILNATKYLKFDTLFYYVTAVICIVRNAMQGLDDHITPIVSSTLEMLGKIVIAFTLVPHLGYTGVIIAEPIVWFVMVIPLIVQIFRMPVLKQTSLS
;
A
#
# COMPACT_ATOMS: atom_id res chain seq x y z
N MET A 1 20.73 5.88 -10.08
CA MET A 1 20.02 6.98 -9.38
C MET A 1 19.47 7.95 -10.43
N LYS A 2 18.20 8.25 -10.36
CA LYS A 2 17.60 9.33 -11.16
C LYS A 2 17.30 10.51 -10.24
N ASP A 3 18.01 11.62 -10.45
CA ASP A 3 17.75 12.88 -9.75
C ASP A 3 16.45 13.49 -10.30
N LEU A 4 15.36 13.38 -9.55
CA LEU A 4 14.02 13.87 -9.95
C LEU A 4 13.96 15.41 -9.94
N THR A 5 15.02 16.08 -9.49
CA THR A 5 15.11 17.54 -9.49
C THR A 5 15.64 18.11 -10.80
N LYS A 6 16.09 17.26 -11.76
CA LYS A 6 16.68 17.66 -13.04
C LYS A 6 15.97 16.99 -14.22
N GLY A 7 15.89 17.69 -15.34
CA GLY A 7 15.23 17.20 -16.57
C GLY A 7 13.74 17.50 -16.63
N LYS A 8 13.05 16.96 -17.64
CA LYS A 8 11.61 17.21 -17.88
C LYS A 8 10.76 16.46 -16.85
N PRO A 9 9.89 17.13 -16.06
CA PRO A 9 9.04 16.47 -15.05
C PRO A 9 8.18 15.34 -15.62
N SER A 10 7.60 15.52 -16.80
CA SER A 10 6.76 14.51 -17.46
C SER A 10 7.48 13.17 -17.66
N THR A 11 8.66 13.21 -18.25
CA THR A 11 9.47 12.01 -18.49
C THR A 11 9.95 11.36 -17.20
N LEU A 12 10.33 12.18 -16.20
CA LEU A 12 10.82 11.67 -14.91
C LEU A 12 9.72 10.98 -14.12
N ILE A 13 8.52 11.56 -14.06
CA ILE A 13 7.37 10.99 -13.35
C ILE A 13 6.98 9.65 -13.98
N LEU A 14 6.85 9.58 -15.31
CA LEU A 14 6.52 8.32 -15.99
C LEU A 14 7.61 7.27 -15.85
N ALA A 15 8.88 7.66 -16.01
CA ALA A 15 10.00 6.72 -15.88
C ALA A 15 10.22 6.22 -14.45
N PHE A 16 9.75 6.96 -13.44
CA PHE A 16 9.74 6.53 -12.04
C PHE A 16 8.53 5.67 -11.72
N ALA A 17 7.36 6.02 -12.25
CA ALA A 17 6.11 5.31 -12.02
C ALA A 17 6.07 3.92 -12.65
N LEU A 18 6.63 3.75 -13.85
CA LEU A 18 6.53 2.52 -14.63
C LEU A 18 7.08 1.27 -13.90
N PRO A 19 8.29 1.29 -13.29
CA PRO A 19 8.76 0.14 -12.52
C PRO A 19 7.91 -0.15 -11.27
N ILE A 20 7.36 0.89 -10.63
CA ILE A 20 6.46 0.72 -9.48
C ILE A 20 5.14 0.05 -9.92
N PHE A 21 4.64 0.40 -11.10
CA PHE A 21 3.46 -0.25 -11.68
C PHE A 21 3.70 -1.75 -11.89
N PHE A 22 4.82 -2.13 -12.51
CA PHE A 22 5.16 -3.54 -12.69
C PHE A 22 5.41 -4.26 -11.36
N ALA A 23 5.97 -3.59 -10.35
CA ALA A 23 6.13 -4.16 -9.01
C ALA A 23 4.77 -4.49 -8.37
N ASN A 24 3.79 -3.58 -8.47
CA ASN A 24 2.44 -3.83 -7.96
C ASN A 24 1.72 -4.96 -8.72
N LEU A 25 1.86 -5.02 -10.06
CA LEU A 25 1.31 -6.13 -10.85
C LEU A 25 1.93 -7.48 -10.45
N LEU A 26 3.24 -7.50 -10.27
CA LEU A 26 3.97 -8.70 -9.85
C LEU A 26 3.50 -9.15 -8.46
N GLN A 27 3.30 -8.22 -7.53
CA GLN A 27 2.81 -8.51 -6.19
C GLN A 27 1.37 -9.04 -6.20
N LEU A 28 0.51 -8.50 -7.07
CA LEU A 28 -0.85 -9.03 -7.26
C LEU A 28 -0.82 -10.45 -7.82
N THR A 29 -0.01 -10.68 -8.87
CA THR A 29 0.15 -12.01 -9.47
C THR A 29 0.68 -13.02 -8.46
N TYR A 30 1.67 -12.63 -7.66
CA TYR A 30 2.21 -13.46 -6.58
C TYR A 30 1.11 -13.87 -5.59
N SER A 31 0.31 -12.93 -5.10
CA SER A 31 -0.79 -13.22 -4.16
C SER A 31 -1.79 -14.23 -4.73
N LEU A 32 -2.08 -14.16 -6.04
CA LEU A 32 -2.94 -15.12 -6.73
C LEU A 32 -2.32 -16.51 -6.82
N VAL A 33 -1.02 -16.59 -7.12
CA VAL A 33 -0.29 -17.87 -7.21
C VAL A 33 -0.20 -18.55 -5.85
N ASP A 34 0.16 -17.81 -4.79
CA ASP A 34 0.23 -18.32 -3.43
C ASP A 34 -1.13 -18.86 -2.97
N THR A 35 -2.21 -18.10 -3.16
CA THR A 35 -3.59 -18.53 -2.88
C THR A 35 -3.93 -19.82 -3.64
N ARG A 36 -3.52 -19.91 -4.91
CA ARG A 36 -3.77 -21.09 -5.74
C ARG A 36 -3.02 -22.34 -5.23
N ILE A 37 -1.77 -22.17 -4.81
CA ILE A 37 -0.95 -23.26 -4.27
C ILE A 37 -1.58 -23.78 -2.97
N VAL A 38 -1.92 -22.89 -2.04
CA VAL A 38 -2.58 -23.26 -0.77
C VAL A 38 -3.90 -23.98 -1.04
N GLY A 39 -4.78 -23.41 -1.86
CA GLY A 39 -6.09 -24.00 -2.17
C GLY A 39 -5.99 -25.36 -2.87
N THR A 40 -5.06 -25.51 -3.83
CA THR A 40 -4.92 -26.74 -4.63
C THR A 40 -4.30 -27.89 -3.81
N PHE A 41 -3.30 -27.59 -3.00
CA PHE A 41 -2.52 -28.66 -2.31
C PHE A 41 -2.93 -28.90 -0.86
N LEU A 42 -3.53 -27.89 -0.19
CA LEU A 42 -3.94 -28.02 1.22
C LEU A 42 -5.47 -28.04 1.40
N GLY A 43 -6.23 -27.69 0.36
CA GLY A 43 -7.69 -27.72 0.37
C GLY A 43 -8.35 -26.44 0.86
N GLU A 44 -9.69 -26.47 0.87
CA GLU A 44 -10.52 -25.29 1.16
C GLU A 44 -10.43 -24.82 2.60
N ASP A 45 -10.33 -25.73 3.57
CA ASP A 45 -10.19 -25.37 4.99
C ASP A 45 -8.90 -24.62 5.28
N ALA A 46 -7.80 -25.05 4.67
CA ALA A 46 -6.52 -24.36 4.78
C ALA A 46 -6.58 -22.96 4.15
N LEU A 47 -7.24 -22.85 2.99
CA LEU A 47 -7.45 -21.57 2.33
C LEU A 47 -8.33 -20.63 3.17
N ALA A 48 -9.39 -21.16 3.77
CA ALA A 48 -10.27 -20.41 4.68
C ALA A 48 -9.52 -19.94 5.93
N ALA A 49 -8.66 -20.79 6.51
CA ALA A 49 -7.85 -20.42 7.67
C ALA A 49 -6.83 -19.31 7.35
N VAL A 50 -6.15 -19.37 6.20
CA VAL A 50 -5.26 -18.29 5.73
C VAL A 50 -6.05 -17.02 5.48
N GLY A 51 -7.20 -17.13 4.79
CA GLY A 51 -8.10 -16.00 4.51
C GLY A 51 -8.56 -15.28 5.78
N ALA A 52 -8.90 -16.01 6.84
CA ALA A 52 -9.34 -15.45 8.12
C ALA A 52 -8.25 -14.60 8.80
N THR A 53 -6.96 -14.86 8.51
CA THR A 53 -5.83 -14.08 9.06
C THR A 53 -5.38 -12.93 8.16
N THR A 54 -5.88 -12.86 6.93
CA THR A 54 -5.45 -11.86 5.92
C THR A 54 -5.69 -10.43 6.40
N THR A 55 -6.80 -10.17 7.09
CA THR A 55 -7.11 -8.85 7.66
C THR A 55 -6.03 -8.39 8.64
N LEU A 56 -5.63 -9.26 9.57
CA LEU A 56 -4.58 -8.96 10.54
C LEU A 56 -3.24 -8.71 9.85
N SER A 57 -2.88 -9.58 8.90
CA SER A 57 -1.66 -9.42 8.11
C SER A 57 -1.63 -8.09 7.37
N ASN A 58 -2.71 -7.73 6.67
CA ASN A 58 -2.82 -6.50 5.91
C ASN A 58 -2.74 -5.26 6.79
N LEU A 59 -3.33 -5.29 7.98
CA LEU A 59 -3.25 -4.18 8.93
C LEU A 59 -1.80 -3.94 9.39
N ILE A 60 -1.11 -4.99 9.81
CA ILE A 60 0.24 -4.85 10.37
C ILE A 60 1.27 -4.58 9.26
N ILE A 61 1.24 -5.36 8.19
CA ILE A 61 2.18 -5.20 7.07
C ILE A 61 1.93 -3.87 6.37
N GLY A 62 0.68 -3.50 6.13
CA GLY A 62 0.32 -2.21 5.54
C GLY A 62 0.77 -1.01 6.38
N PHE A 63 0.69 -1.13 7.72
CA PHE A 63 1.23 -0.13 8.62
C PHE A 63 2.77 -0.01 8.48
N LEU A 64 3.50 -1.13 8.47
CA LEU A 64 4.96 -1.14 8.34
C LEU A 64 5.42 -0.64 6.97
N GLN A 65 4.69 -0.96 5.90
CA GLN A 65 4.94 -0.41 4.57
C GLN A 65 4.73 1.11 4.52
N GLY A 66 3.63 1.60 5.11
CA GLY A 66 3.40 3.03 5.28
C GLY A 66 4.51 3.71 6.07
N LEU A 67 4.92 3.11 7.20
CA LEU A 67 6.00 3.59 8.03
C LEU A 67 7.31 3.74 7.26
N SER A 68 7.71 2.72 6.51
CA SER A 68 8.93 2.75 5.69
C SER A 68 8.84 3.78 4.55
N GLY A 69 7.65 3.91 3.94
CA GLY A 69 7.37 4.93 2.93
C GLY A 69 7.50 6.35 3.47
N GLY A 70 6.96 6.63 4.67
CA GLY A 70 7.08 7.92 5.33
C GLY A 70 8.52 8.26 5.69
N PHE A 71 9.30 7.30 6.19
CA PHE A 71 10.73 7.51 6.44
C PHE A 71 11.50 7.83 5.15
N ALA A 72 11.14 7.18 4.06
CA ALA A 72 11.75 7.41 2.75
C ALA A 72 11.51 8.82 2.20
N ILE A 73 10.42 9.48 2.58
CA ILE A 73 10.17 10.89 2.21
C ILE A 73 11.26 11.79 2.76
N ILE A 74 11.63 11.64 4.03
CA ILE A 74 12.69 12.44 4.64
C ILE A 74 14.05 12.17 3.99
N ILE A 75 14.33 10.88 3.65
CA ILE A 75 15.53 10.52 2.89
C ILE A 75 15.52 11.22 1.51
N ALA A 76 14.37 11.24 0.82
CA ALA A 76 14.22 11.89 -0.47
C ALA A 76 14.44 13.42 -0.40
N GLN A 77 13.93 14.08 0.65
CA GLN A 77 14.14 15.50 0.90
C GLN A 77 15.61 15.82 1.12
N LYS A 78 16.31 15.04 1.98
CA LYS A 78 17.74 15.22 2.23
C LYS A 78 18.58 14.96 0.97
N PHE A 79 18.17 13.97 0.16
CA PHE A 79 18.80 13.71 -1.13
C PHE A 79 18.61 14.88 -2.11
N GLY A 80 17.39 15.40 -2.22
CA GLY A 80 17.08 16.59 -3.05
C GLY A 80 17.86 17.84 -2.63
N ALA A 81 18.04 18.04 -1.32
CA ALA A 81 18.86 19.11 -0.73
C ALA A 81 20.37 18.90 -0.91
N LYS A 82 20.81 17.74 -1.46
CA LYS A 82 22.22 17.32 -1.54
C LYS A 82 22.91 17.20 -0.16
N ASP A 83 22.13 17.03 0.89
CA ASP A 83 22.63 16.85 2.26
C ASP A 83 22.92 15.36 2.52
N TYR A 84 23.96 14.87 1.89
CA TYR A 84 24.31 13.45 1.85
C TYR A 84 24.66 12.88 3.24
N LYS A 85 25.17 13.71 4.16
CA LYS A 85 25.39 13.31 5.54
C LYS A 85 24.07 12.94 6.23
N ASN A 86 23.07 13.78 6.07
CA ASN A 86 21.76 13.52 6.65
C ASN A 86 20.95 12.47 5.88
N VAL A 87 21.25 12.19 4.58
CA VAL A 87 20.71 11.00 3.87
C VAL A 87 21.14 9.73 4.61
N LYS A 88 22.42 9.55 4.94
CA LYS A 88 22.93 8.39 5.70
C LYS A 88 22.29 8.31 7.09
N LYS A 89 22.27 9.42 7.82
CA LYS A 89 21.63 9.46 9.16
C LYS A 89 20.14 9.14 9.11
N SER A 90 19.40 9.70 8.15
CA SER A 90 17.96 9.39 7.99
C SER A 90 17.74 7.92 7.66
N PHE A 91 18.58 7.32 6.83
CA PHE A 91 18.47 5.90 6.51
C PHE A 91 18.83 5.02 7.74
N ALA A 92 19.88 5.35 8.49
CA ALA A 92 20.21 4.66 9.74
C ALA A 92 19.08 4.75 10.77
N MET A 93 18.46 5.94 10.91
CA MET A 93 17.29 6.14 11.80
C MET A 93 16.06 5.37 11.31
N SER A 94 15.81 5.32 10.01
CA SER A 94 14.74 4.50 9.43
C SER A 94 14.88 3.03 9.85
N LEU A 95 16.08 2.47 9.72
CA LEU A 95 16.36 1.09 10.13
C LEU A 95 16.19 0.90 11.64
N THR A 96 16.73 1.80 12.45
CA THR A 96 16.69 1.65 13.93
C THR A 96 15.27 1.78 14.47
N MET A 97 14.59 2.89 14.15
CA MET A 97 13.24 3.15 14.66
C MET A 97 12.24 2.16 14.11
N GLY A 98 12.31 1.89 12.81
CA GLY A 98 11.35 0.99 12.17
C GLY A 98 11.55 -0.47 12.60
N THR A 99 12.80 -0.93 12.78
CA THR A 99 13.06 -2.26 13.35
C THR A 99 12.53 -2.34 14.79
N GLY A 100 12.71 -1.29 15.59
CA GLY A 100 12.14 -1.24 16.94
C GLY A 100 10.62 -1.36 16.95
N ILE A 101 9.94 -0.66 16.05
CA ILE A 101 8.48 -0.74 15.87
C ILE A 101 8.07 -2.13 15.35
N ALA A 102 8.80 -2.69 14.39
CA ALA A 102 8.53 -4.03 13.87
C ALA A 102 8.70 -5.11 14.96
N ILE A 103 9.72 -4.99 15.81
CA ILE A 103 9.91 -5.88 16.98
C ILE A 103 8.75 -5.72 17.95
N PHE A 104 8.30 -4.47 18.23
CA PHE A 104 7.13 -4.24 19.07
C PHE A 104 5.89 -4.96 18.53
N PHE A 105 5.58 -4.82 17.24
CA PHE A 105 4.44 -5.52 16.63
C PHE A 105 4.63 -7.04 16.64
N THR A 106 5.86 -7.52 16.44
CA THR A 106 6.16 -8.96 16.54
C THR A 106 5.88 -9.49 17.94
N VAL A 107 6.46 -8.87 18.97
CA VAL A 107 6.29 -9.31 20.35
C VAL A 107 4.84 -9.19 20.80
N PHE A 108 4.21 -8.04 20.56
CA PHE A 108 2.81 -7.81 20.90
C PHE A 108 1.88 -8.77 20.17
N GLY A 109 2.07 -8.93 18.84
CA GLY A 109 1.26 -9.82 18.03
C GLY A 109 1.38 -11.30 18.44
N LEU A 110 2.58 -11.75 18.80
CA LEU A 110 2.79 -13.14 19.28
C LEU A 110 2.20 -13.35 20.67
N LEU A 111 2.35 -12.40 21.59
CA LEU A 111 1.82 -12.51 22.96
C LEU A 111 0.29 -12.50 22.99
N PHE A 112 -0.33 -11.67 22.16
CA PHE A 112 -1.79 -11.50 22.11
C PHE A 112 -2.45 -12.20 20.92
N LEU A 113 -1.76 -13.13 20.28
CA LEU A 113 -2.25 -13.80 19.07
C LEU A 113 -3.61 -14.47 19.27
N GLN A 114 -3.78 -15.26 20.34
CA GLN A 114 -5.02 -15.95 20.61
C GLN A 114 -6.20 -14.99 20.88
N PRO A 115 -6.07 -13.99 21.77
CA PRO A 115 -7.09 -12.96 21.93
C PRO A 115 -7.47 -12.23 20.63
N ILE A 116 -6.48 -11.89 19.79
CA ILE A 116 -6.70 -11.20 18.52
C ILE A 116 -7.52 -12.08 17.56
N LEU A 117 -7.15 -13.37 17.41
CA LEU A 117 -7.89 -14.30 16.56
C LEU A 117 -9.33 -14.54 17.06
N ASN A 118 -9.55 -14.54 18.38
CA ASN A 118 -10.89 -14.61 18.95
C ASN A 118 -11.72 -13.35 18.66
N ILE A 119 -11.13 -12.16 18.71
CA ILE A 119 -11.80 -10.90 18.34
C ILE A 119 -12.16 -10.87 16.85
N LEU A 120 -11.37 -11.53 16.01
CA LEU A 120 -11.63 -11.65 14.57
C LEU A 120 -12.66 -12.75 14.24
N ASP A 121 -13.27 -13.38 15.25
CA ASP A 121 -14.27 -14.45 15.11
C ASP A 121 -13.79 -15.61 14.21
N VAL A 122 -12.50 -15.97 14.32
CA VAL A 122 -11.97 -17.12 13.58
C VAL A 122 -12.65 -18.40 14.07
N PRO A 123 -13.27 -19.20 13.17
CA PRO A 123 -13.95 -20.44 13.54
C PRO A 123 -13.03 -21.40 14.32
N SER A 124 -13.60 -22.09 15.31
CA SER A 124 -12.85 -22.97 16.21
C SER A 124 -12.14 -24.12 15.51
N ASP A 125 -12.74 -24.66 14.45
CA ASP A 125 -12.20 -25.69 13.58
C ASP A 125 -11.00 -25.23 12.75
N LEU A 126 -10.96 -23.96 12.38
CA LEU A 126 -9.86 -23.34 11.61
C LEU A 126 -8.80 -22.69 12.52
N MET A 127 -9.07 -22.51 13.80
CA MET A 127 -8.24 -21.75 14.75
C MET A 127 -6.79 -22.24 14.80
N ALA A 128 -6.57 -23.55 14.89
CA ALA A 128 -5.23 -24.13 14.97
C ALA A 128 -4.41 -23.87 13.70
N THR A 129 -5.05 -24.04 12.54
CA THR A 129 -4.44 -23.82 11.22
C THR A 129 -4.14 -22.34 11.00
N ALA A 130 -5.10 -21.46 11.28
CA ALA A 130 -4.95 -20.01 11.19
C ALA A 130 -3.81 -19.50 12.10
N LYS A 131 -3.78 -19.98 13.36
CA LYS A 131 -2.73 -19.64 14.31
C LYS A 131 -1.35 -20.09 13.84
N SER A 132 -1.25 -21.28 13.27
CA SER A 132 0.01 -21.83 12.75
C SER A 132 0.59 -21.00 11.61
N TYR A 133 -0.27 -20.50 10.71
CA TYR A 133 0.12 -19.62 9.58
C TYR A 133 0.55 -18.23 10.07
N ILE A 134 -0.34 -17.55 10.78
CA ILE A 134 -0.13 -16.14 11.15
C ILE A 134 1.00 -15.97 12.17
N PHE A 135 1.26 -16.98 13.01
CA PHE A 135 2.39 -16.97 13.93
C PHE A 135 3.71 -16.78 13.19
N VAL A 136 3.93 -17.50 12.09
CA VAL A 136 5.16 -17.40 11.29
C VAL A 136 5.24 -16.05 10.58
N ILE A 137 4.13 -15.56 10.03
CA ILE A 137 4.08 -14.24 9.38
C ILE A 137 4.44 -13.12 10.37
N ILE A 138 3.86 -13.14 11.59
CA ILE A 138 4.17 -12.16 12.64
C ILE A 138 5.63 -12.28 13.10
N ALA A 139 6.15 -13.50 13.26
CA ALA A 139 7.55 -13.70 13.61
C ALA A 139 8.52 -13.16 12.54
N GLY A 140 8.07 -13.11 11.27
CA GLY A 140 8.83 -12.61 10.13
C GLY A 140 8.72 -11.10 9.87
N LEU A 141 7.94 -10.34 10.64
CA LEU A 141 7.69 -8.91 10.38
C LEU A 141 8.97 -8.07 10.29
N VAL A 142 9.98 -8.39 11.09
CA VAL A 142 11.26 -7.67 11.06
C VAL A 142 11.95 -7.84 9.70
N ALA A 143 11.95 -9.05 9.14
CA ALA A 143 12.54 -9.32 7.82
C ALA A 143 11.78 -8.57 6.71
N THR A 144 10.45 -8.59 6.77
CA THR A 144 9.58 -7.84 5.84
C THR A 144 9.86 -6.35 5.93
N PHE A 145 9.89 -5.78 7.14
CA PHE A 145 10.18 -4.35 7.33
C PHE A 145 11.57 -3.96 6.80
N LEU A 146 12.59 -4.75 7.09
CA LEU A 146 13.97 -4.45 6.64
C LEU A 146 14.08 -4.43 5.11
N TYR A 147 13.41 -5.37 4.43
CA TYR A 147 13.33 -5.34 2.97
C TYR A 147 12.61 -4.09 2.48
N ASP A 148 11.43 -3.78 3.04
CA ASP A 148 10.65 -2.60 2.66
C ASP A 148 11.41 -1.30 2.89
N ALA A 149 12.15 -1.18 4.00
CA ALA A 149 12.97 -0.01 4.31
C ALA A 149 14.12 0.17 3.30
N CYS A 150 14.80 -0.91 2.91
CA CYS A 150 15.85 -0.87 1.89
C CYS A 150 15.27 -0.50 0.51
N ALA A 151 14.15 -1.12 0.12
CA ALA A 151 13.48 -0.81 -1.14
C ALA A 151 12.97 0.64 -1.18
N ALA A 152 12.43 1.15 -0.07
CA ALA A 152 11.97 2.52 0.07
C ALA A 152 13.14 3.52 0.00
N ALA A 153 14.28 3.21 0.62
CA ALA A 153 15.49 4.02 0.52
C ALA A 153 16.03 4.09 -0.92
N LEU A 154 16.05 3.00 -1.65
CA LEU A 154 16.43 3.00 -3.08
C LEU A 154 15.48 3.87 -3.91
N ARG A 155 14.17 3.74 -3.70
CA ARG A 155 13.18 4.59 -4.37
C ARG A 155 13.35 6.06 -4.03
N SER A 156 13.68 6.40 -2.78
CA SER A 156 13.92 7.78 -2.37
C SER A 156 15.10 8.45 -3.09
N LEU A 157 16.08 7.64 -3.53
CA LEU A 157 17.21 8.07 -4.36
C LEU A 157 16.92 8.02 -5.87
N GLY A 158 15.68 7.72 -6.26
CA GLY A 158 15.25 7.65 -7.66
C GLY A 158 15.53 6.33 -8.36
N ASP A 159 15.88 5.26 -7.63
CA ASP A 159 16.02 3.91 -8.18
C ASP A 159 14.77 3.07 -7.88
N THR A 160 13.92 2.90 -8.89
CA THR A 160 12.70 2.08 -8.82
C THR A 160 12.88 0.73 -9.53
N VAL A 161 13.92 0.59 -10.35
CA VAL A 161 14.17 -0.64 -11.12
C VAL A 161 14.78 -1.72 -10.23
N THR A 162 15.77 -1.36 -9.40
CA THR A 162 16.41 -2.32 -8.50
C THR A 162 15.43 -2.99 -7.54
N PRO A 163 14.55 -2.25 -6.82
CA PRO A 163 13.52 -2.88 -5.99
C PRO A 163 12.58 -3.81 -6.78
N LEU A 164 12.22 -3.46 -8.02
CA LEU A 164 11.41 -4.31 -8.89
C LEU A 164 12.11 -5.65 -9.20
N VAL A 165 13.39 -5.60 -9.59
CA VAL A 165 14.16 -6.82 -9.90
C VAL A 165 14.31 -7.71 -8.67
N ILE A 166 14.60 -7.13 -7.50
CA ILE A 166 14.72 -7.88 -6.25
C ILE A 166 13.37 -8.48 -5.84
N LEU A 167 12.28 -7.73 -6.03
CA LEU A 167 10.94 -8.26 -5.81
C LEU A 167 10.64 -9.45 -6.72
N ALA A 168 11.01 -9.38 -8.01
CA ALA A 168 10.83 -10.49 -8.93
C ALA A 168 11.60 -11.74 -8.50
N ILE A 169 12.82 -11.58 -8.01
CA ILE A 169 13.61 -12.68 -7.43
C ILE A 169 12.93 -13.22 -6.18
N SER A 170 12.45 -12.36 -5.28
CA SER A 170 11.75 -12.75 -4.07
C SER A 170 10.48 -13.55 -4.37
N VAL A 171 9.69 -13.12 -5.34
CA VAL A 171 8.48 -13.81 -5.80
C VAL A 171 8.82 -15.20 -6.36
N ALA A 172 9.84 -15.30 -7.19
CA ALA A 172 10.29 -16.60 -7.72
C ALA A 172 10.75 -17.54 -6.58
N LEU A 173 11.54 -17.04 -5.64
CA LEU A 173 11.99 -17.80 -4.47
C LEU A 173 10.83 -18.23 -3.58
N ASN A 174 9.83 -17.38 -3.41
CA ASN A 174 8.64 -17.72 -2.62
C ASN A 174 7.84 -18.84 -3.31
N ILE A 175 7.56 -18.76 -4.60
CA ILE A 175 6.84 -19.81 -5.34
C ILE A 175 7.59 -21.15 -5.24
N VAL A 176 8.91 -21.15 -5.43
CA VAL A 176 9.74 -22.35 -5.26
C VAL A 176 9.68 -22.86 -3.81
N GLY A 177 9.73 -21.94 -2.85
CA GLY A 177 9.61 -22.25 -1.42
C GLY A 177 8.24 -22.85 -1.08
N ASP A 178 7.15 -22.31 -1.60
CA ASP A 178 5.79 -22.86 -1.41
C ASP A 178 5.69 -24.28 -1.94
N LEU A 179 6.17 -24.53 -3.16
CA LEU A 179 6.21 -25.88 -3.72
C LEU A 179 7.07 -26.83 -2.88
N LEU A 180 8.22 -26.36 -2.40
CA LEU A 180 9.09 -27.17 -1.54
C LEU A 180 8.44 -27.48 -0.19
N PHE A 181 8.01 -26.45 0.56
CA PHE A 181 7.50 -26.64 1.93
C PHE A 181 6.10 -27.24 1.96
N VAL A 182 5.21 -26.84 1.04
CA VAL A 182 3.83 -27.30 1.03
C VAL A 182 3.71 -28.66 0.35
N VAL A 183 4.30 -28.84 -0.85
CA VAL A 183 4.09 -30.03 -1.67
C VAL A 183 5.08 -31.13 -1.30
N VAL A 184 6.39 -30.84 -1.24
CA VAL A 184 7.44 -31.83 -1.01
C VAL A 184 7.54 -32.18 0.49
N LEU A 185 7.71 -31.16 1.34
CA LEU A 185 7.89 -31.35 2.80
C LEU A 185 6.57 -31.50 3.56
N LYS A 186 5.42 -31.27 2.92
CA LYS A 186 4.07 -31.41 3.48
C LYS A 186 3.89 -30.67 4.83
N SER A 187 4.47 -29.48 4.94
CA SER A 187 4.46 -28.67 6.16
C SER A 187 3.14 -27.88 6.37
N GLY A 188 2.12 -28.13 5.54
CA GLY A 188 0.82 -27.46 5.62
C GLY A 188 0.93 -25.95 5.38
N VAL A 189 -0.03 -25.18 5.90
CA VAL A 189 -0.06 -23.69 5.77
C VAL A 189 1.16 -23.01 6.40
N ARG A 190 1.74 -23.64 7.43
CA ARG A 190 2.96 -23.15 8.06
C ARG A 190 4.12 -23.12 7.06
N GLY A 191 4.17 -24.09 6.14
CA GLY A 191 5.16 -24.13 5.07
C GLY A 191 5.07 -22.92 4.13
N ALA A 192 3.86 -22.53 3.72
CA ALA A 192 3.64 -21.34 2.89
C ALA A 192 4.09 -20.05 3.63
N ALA A 193 3.75 -19.92 4.91
CA ALA A 193 4.20 -18.78 5.71
C ALA A 193 5.74 -18.75 5.85
N ILE A 194 6.40 -19.89 6.04
CA ILE A 194 7.87 -19.99 6.09
C ILE A 194 8.48 -19.58 4.75
N ALA A 195 7.93 -20.04 3.63
CA ALA A 195 8.41 -19.65 2.29
C ALA A 195 8.35 -18.15 2.09
N THR A 196 7.24 -17.51 2.48
CA THR A 196 7.05 -16.05 2.42
C THR A 196 8.11 -15.33 3.25
N VAL A 197 8.29 -15.69 4.51
CA VAL A 197 9.25 -15.02 5.40
C VAL A 197 10.69 -15.22 4.93
N LEU A 198 11.05 -16.43 4.48
CA LEU A 198 12.39 -16.71 3.94
C LEU A 198 12.65 -15.91 2.65
N ALA A 199 11.67 -15.81 1.74
CA ALA A 199 11.80 -15.02 0.52
C ALA A 199 12.04 -13.53 0.85
N GLN A 200 11.34 -12.98 1.83
CA GLN A 200 11.54 -11.61 2.30
C GLN A 200 12.92 -11.41 2.96
N ALA A 201 13.35 -12.37 3.78
CA ALA A 201 14.68 -12.32 4.41
C ALA A 201 15.80 -12.36 3.35
N ILE A 202 15.69 -13.25 2.37
CA ILE A 202 16.66 -13.33 1.25
C ILE A 202 16.61 -12.04 0.42
N ALA A 203 15.42 -11.52 0.13
CA ALA A 203 15.26 -10.24 -0.58
C ALA A 203 15.94 -9.09 0.17
N PHE A 204 15.78 -9.02 1.49
CA PHE A 204 16.50 -8.06 2.32
C PHE A 204 18.02 -8.20 2.17
N VAL A 205 18.57 -9.40 2.32
CA VAL A 205 20.02 -9.64 2.22
C VAL A 205 20.55 -9.24 0.84
N VAL A 206 19.85 -9.65 -0.22
CA VAL A 206 20.23 -9.30 -1.61
C VAL A 206 20.17 -7.78 -1.82
N CYS A 207 19.10 -7.15 -1.35
CA CYS A 207 18.91 -5.69 -1.45
C CYS A 207 20.02 -4.96 -0.69
N TRP A 208 20.31 -5.38 0.53
CA TRP A 208 21.36 -4.81 1.36
C TRP A 208 22.75 -4.91 0.72
N ILE A 209 23.14 -6.10 0.27
CA ILE A 209 24.42 -6.33 -0.38
C ILE A 209 24.57 -5.47 -1.64
N TYR A 210 23.51 -5.45 -2.48
CA TYR A 210 23.51 -4.64 -3.69
C TYR A 210 23.64 -3.15 -3.35
N MET A 211 22.84 -2.68 -2.39
CA MET A 211 22.79 -1.29 -1.97
C MET A 211 24.13 -0.80 -1.42
N VAL A 212 24.75 -1.56 -0.52
CA VAL A 212 26.07 -1.22 0.06
C VAL A 212 27.18 -1.24 -0.98
N LYS A 213 27.12 -2.13 -1.97
CA LYS A 213 28.12 -2.19 -3.05
C LYS A 213 27.95 -1.08 -4.07
N ARG A 214 26.72 -0.72 -4.43
CA ARG A 214 26.40 0.17 -5.54
C ARG A 214 26.24 1.64 -5.13
N TYR A 215 25.72 1.89 -3.92
CA TYR A 215 25.39 3.23 -3.46
C TYR A 215 26.20 3.63 -2.23
N GLU A 216 27.21 4.44 -2.45
CA GLU A 216 28.05 4.97 -1.36
C GLU A 216 27.24 5.77 -0.34
N LEU A 217 26.17 6.45 -0.81
CA LEU A 217 25.23 7.23 0.03
C LEU A 217 24.39 6.35 0.99
N LEU A 218 24.30 5.06 0.76
CA LEU A 218 23.56 4.12 1.61
C LEU A 218 24.52 3.16 2.36
N ARG A 219 25.83 3.34 2.21
CA ARG A 219 26.84 2.63 3.00
C ARG A 219 26.92 3.27 4.38
N LEU A 220 26.31 2.61 5.36
CA LEU A 220 26.26 3.10 6.74
C LEU A 220 27.55 2.80 7.50
N SER A 221 27.96 3.73 8.35
CA SER A 221 29.03 3.62 9.34
C SER A 221 28.43 3.67 10.76
N ARG A 222 29.22 3.30 11.77
CA ARG A 222 28.80 3.40 13.18
C ARG A 222 28.45 4.83 13.61
N GLU A 223 29.05 5.82 12.95
CA GLU A 223 28.81 7.24 13.26
C GLU A 223 27.43 7.71 12.78
N ASP A 224 26.85 7.06 11.74
CA ASP A 224 25.54 7.44 11.22
C ASP A 224 24.40 7.08 12.19
N PHE A 225 24.68 6.18 13.16
CA PHE A 225 23.74 5.81 14.22
C PHE A 225 23.89 6.64 15.49
N LYS A 226 24.93 7.50 15.59
CA LYS A 226 25.18 8.32 16.77
C LYS A 226 24.53 9.70 16.62
N ASP A 227 24.17 10.28 17.77
CA ASP A 227 23.67 11.65 17.88
C ASP A 227 22.56 11.99 16.86
N PRO A 228 21.42 11.29 16.91
CA PRO A 228 20.30 11.58 16.04
C PRO A 228 19.79 13.01 16.30
N ASN A 229 19.63 13.79 15.24
CA ASN A 229 19.03 15.11 15.34
C ASN A 229 17.56 14.97 15.78
N PRO A 230 17.14 15.50 16.97
CA PRO A 230 15.79 15.35 17.48
C PRO A 230 14.71 15.85 16.52
N VAL A 231 14.99 16.91 15.76
CA VAL A 231 14.04 17.46 14.77
C VAL A 231 13.86 16.47 13.62
N MET A 232 14.95 15.87 13.14
CA MET A 232 14.89 14.86 12.10
C MET A 232 14.13 13.62 12.57
N VAL A 233 14.38 13.13 13.77
CA VAL A 233 13.66 12.00 14.38
C VAL A 233 12.16 12.29 14.46
N LYS A 234 11.79 13.49 14.96
CA LYS A 234 10.38 13.92 15.05
C LYS A 234 9.72 13.94 13.67
N ASN A 235 10.38 14.51 12.67
CA ASN A 235 9.82 14.59 11.32
C ASN A 235 9.68 13.19 10.69
N MET A 236 10.66 12.32 10.87
CA MET A 236 10.59 10.93 10.40
C MET A 236 9.46 10.17 11.06
N LEU A 237 9.33 10.25 12.39
CA LEU A 237 8.20 9.64 13.10
C LEU A 237 6.86 10.23 12.64
N GLY A 238 6.78 11.54 12.47
CA GLY A 238 5.58 12.21 11.94
C GLY A 238 5.17 11.65 10.58
N ALA A 239 6.09 11.61 9.62
CA ALA A 239 5.85 11.09 8.28
C ALA A 239 5.52 9.59 8.30
N GLY A 240 6.33 8.79 9.01
CA GLY A 240 6.16 7.34 9.07
C GLY A 240 4.86 6.92 9.74
N MET A 241 4.56 7.48 10.92
CA MET A 241 3.32 7.19 11.64
C MET A 241 2.09 7.66 10.86
N SER A 242 2.17 8.83 10.21
CA SER A 242 1.10 9.33 9.36
C SER A 242 0.76 8.35 8.24
N MET A 243 1.74 7.92 7.46
CA MET A 243 1.51 6.97 6.37
C MET A 243 1.09 5.58 6.87
N GLY A 244 1.64 5.12 7.99
CA GLY A 244 1.26 3.86 8.61
C GLY A 244 -0.20 3.87 9.10
N PHE A 245 -0.60 4.90 9.85
CA PHE A 245 -1.99 5.05 10.30
C PHE A 245 -2.96 5.24 9.14
N MET A 246 -2.58 6.01 8.11
CA MET A 246 -3.39 6.18 6.92
C MET A 246 -3.77 4.83 6.30
N SER A 247 -2.80 3.93 6.13
CA SER A 247 -3.06 2.58 5.61
C SER A 247 -3.99 1.78 6.51
N SER A 248 -3.80 1.84 7.82
CA SER A 248 -4.64 1.12 8.79
C SER A 248 -6.07 1.65 8.82
N LEU A 249 -6.27 2.97 8.80
CA LEU A 249 -7.60 3.60 8.82
C LEU A 249 -8.43 3.22 7.59
N ILE A 250 -7.80 3.19 6.40
CA ILE A 250 -8.45 2.77 5.17
C ILE A 250 -8.93 1.31 5.28
N ASN A 251 -8.06 0.41 5.79
CA ASN A 251 -8.39 -1.00 5.95
C ASN A 251 -9.55 -1.22 6.96
N ILE A 252 -9.54 -0.51 8.09
CA ILE A 252 -10.62 -0.60 9.11
C ILE A 252 -11.96 -0.15 8.51
N GLY A 253 -11.98 0.98 7.79
CA GLY A 253 -13.19 1.46 7.12
C GLY A 253 -13.75 0.46 6.12
N SER A 254 -12.89 -0.13 5.30
CA SER A 254 -13.27 -1.13 4.29
C SER A 254 -13.79 -2.42 4.93
N LEU A 255 -13.20 -2.86 6.04
CA LEU A 255 -13.65 -4.04 6.79
C LEU A 255 -15.06 -3.83 7.37
N THR A 256 -15.32 -2.65 7.94
CA THR A 256 -16.65 -2.33 8.49
C THR A 256 -17.72 -2.33 7.40
N LEU A 257 -17.43 -1.77 6.23
CA LEU A 257 -18.36 -1.81 5.10
C LEU A 257 -18.59 -3.25 4.62
N GLN A 258 -17.54 -4.09 4.58
CA GLN A 258 -17.67 -5.51 4.22
C GLN A 258 -18.60 -6.27 5.19
N THR A 259 -18.51 -5.98 6.49
CA THR A 259 -19.41 -6.59 7.49
C THR A 259 -20.89 -6.26 7.22
N ALA A 260 -21.19 -5.04 6.75
CA ALA A 260 -22.53 -4.67 6.34
C ALA A 260 -22.98 -5.40 5.06
N ILE A 261 -22.09 -5.58 4.09
CA ILE A 261 -22.37 -6.31 2.84
C ILE A 261 -22.70 -7.78 3.12
N ASN A 262 -21.99 -8.40 4.05
CA ASN A 262 -22.20 -9.81 4.41
C ASN A 262 -23.62 -10.10 4.92
N LYS A 263 -24.32 -9.08 5.39
CA LYS A 263 -25.74 -9.21 5.85
C LYS A 263 -26.76 -9.14 4.70
N LEU A 264 -26.35 -8.76 3.49
CA LEU A 264 -27.26 -8.58 2.36
C LEU A 264 -27.57 -9.89 1.60
N GLY A 265 -26.75 -10.93 1.78
CA GLY A 265 -26.93 -12.23 1.14
C GLY A 265 -25.83 -12.59 0.14
N ASN A 266 -25.80 -13.87 -0.24
CA ASN A 266 -24.68 -14.45 -1.00
C ASN A 266 -24.42 -13.80 -2.37
N ASP A 267 -25.48 -13.50 -3.14
CA ASP A 267 -25.33 -12.88 -4.46
C ASP A 267 -24.62 -11.53 -4.38
N TYR A 268 -24.94 -10.73 -3.35
CA TYR A 268 -24.30 -9.44 -3.12
C TYR A 268 -22.84 -9.58 -2.65
N ILE A 269 -22.54 -10.59 -1.83
CA ILE A 269 -21.18 -10.89 -1.38
C ILE A 269 -20.31 -11.25 -2.59
N VAL A 270 -20.80 -12.13 -3.46
CA VAL A 270 -20.09 -12.57 -4.66
C VAL A 270 -19.92 -11.40 -5.63
N ALA A 271 -20.97 -10.62 -5.86
CA ALA A 271 -20.94 -9.44 -6.72
C ALA A 271 -19.91 -8.40 -6.23
N GLN A 272 -19.93 -8.10 -4.91
CA GLN A 272 -18.99 -7.15 -4.32
C GLN A 272 -17.55 -7.66 -4.35
N THR A 273 -17.35 -8.95 -4.12
CA THR A 273 -16.01 -9.55 -4.18
C THR A 273 -15.41 -9.44 -5.59
N ALA A 274 -16.22 -9.70 -6.61
CA ALA A 274 -15.79 -9.52 -8.00
C ALA A 274 -15.50 -8.07 -8.35
N ALA A 275 -16.41 -7.18 -7.99
CA ALA A 275 -16.26 -5.74 -8.20
C ALA A 275 -14.98 -5.22 -7.51
N ARG A 276 -14.72 -5.61 -6.26
CA ARG A 276 -13.51 -5.21 -5.53
C ARG A 276 -12.22 -5.68 -6.17
N LYS A 277 -12.16 -6.91 -6.65
CA LYS A 277 -10.96 -7.39 -7.37
C LYS A 277 -10.66 -6.55 -8.60
N LEU A 278 -11.69 -6.15 -9.35
CA LEU A 278 -11.54 -5.28 -10.50
C LEU A 278 -11.15 -3.86 -10.08
N THR A 279 -11.79 -3.29 -9.05
CA THR A 279 -11.44 -1.96 -8.55
C THR A 279 -10.03 -1.92 -7.98
N GLU A 280 -9.56 -2.96 -7.28
CA GLU A 280 -8.17 -3.07 -6.81
C GLU A 280 -7.18 -3.01 -7.97
N MET A 281 -7.45 -3.71 -9.08
CA MET A 281 -6.61 -3.61 -10.29
C MET A 281 -6.62 -2.20 -10.88
N PHE A 282 -7.78 -1.55 -10.95
CA PHE A 282 -7.90 -0.17 -11.45
C PHE A 282 -7.19 0.83 -10.54
N MET A 283 -7.21 0.61 -9.23
CA MET A 283 -6.59 1.47 -8.21
C MET A 283 -5.05 1.39 -8.18
N ILE A 284 -4.43 0.40 -8.81
CA ILE A 284 -2.96 0.29 -8.88
C ILE A 284 -2.34 1.58 -9.40
N MET A 285 -2.90 2.18 -10.46
CA MET A 285 -2.36 3.41 -11.03
C MET A 285 -2.43 4.61 -10.06
N PHE A 286 -3.48 4.71 -9.24
CA PHE A 286 -3.57 5.77 -8.23
C PHE A 286 -2.47 5.62 -7.17
N THR A 287 -2.24 4.38 -6.71
CA THR A 287 -1.17 4.07 -5.75
C THR A 287 0.21 4.36 -6.34
N VAL A 288 0.45 3.99 -7.60
CA VAL A 288 1.71 4.20 -8.31
C VAL A 288 2.03 5.69 -8.44
N PHE A 289 1.08 6.48 -8.93
CA PHE A 289 1.28 7.92 -9.06
C PHE A 289 1.32 8.62 -7.70
N GLY A 290 0.55 8.16 -6.71
CA GLY A 290 0.63 8.66 -5.34
C GLY A 290 2.05 8.49 -4.77
N ASN A 291 2.59 7.29 -4.78
CA ASN A 291 3.94 7.00 -4.28
C ASN A 291 5.01 7.76 -5.07
N THR A 292 4.83 7.91 -6.38
CA THR A 292 5.69 8.72 -7.23
C THR A 292 5.69 10.18 -6.76
N MET A 293 4.51 10.73 -6.45
CA MET A 293 4.39 12.13 -5.99
C MET A 293 4.99 12.35 -4.62
N ALA A 294 4.87 11.42 -3.69
CA ALA A 294 5.52 11.53 -2.38
C ALA A 294 7.03 11.71 -2.53
N THR A 295 7.68 10.87 -3.33
CA THR A 295 9.13 10.95 -3.58
C THR A 295 9.51 12.18 -4.43
N TYR A 296 8.77 12.45 -5.51
CA TYR A 296 9.03 13.58 -6.40
C TYR A 296 8.90 14.92 -5.67
N CYS A 297 7.84 15.11 -4.90
CA CYS A 297 7.64 16.32 -4.10
C CYS A 297 8.71 16.44 -3.02
N GLY A 298 9.04 15.34 -2.33
CA GLY A 298 10.10 15.33 -1.31
C GLY A 298 11.46 15.77 -1.87
N GLN A 299 11.92 15.17 -2.98
CA GLN A 299 13.20 15.58 -3.60
C GLN A 299 13.18 17.04 -4.07
N ASN A 300 12.10 17.49 -4.71
CA ASN A 300 12.02 18.85 -5.23
C ASN A 300 11.83 19.88 -4.09
N LEU A 301 11.18 19.53 -2.98
CA LEU A 301 11.11 20.35 -1.77
C LEU A 301 12.51 20.54 -1.18
N GLY A 302 13.25 19.44 -0.99
CA GLY A 302 14.64 19.52 -0.53
C GLY A 302 15.54 20.37 -1.42
N ALA A 303 15.29 20.35 -2.73
CA ALA A 303 16.02 21.16 -3.71
C ALA A 303 15.51 22.62 -3.83
N GLY A 304 14.48 23.02 -3.12
CA GLY A 304 13.84 24.34 -3.22
C GLY A 304 13.12 24.62 -4.54
N LYS A 305 12.77 23.58 -5.31
CA LYS A 305 12.21 23.71 -6.67
C LYS A 305 10.67 23.64 -6.67
N ILE A 306 10.03 24.68 -6.12
CA ILE A 306 8.57 24.70 -5.89
C ILE A 306 7.77 24.66 -7.20
N ASP A 307 8.21 25.34 -8.25
CA ASP A 307 7.49 25.33 -9.54
C ASP A 307 7.47 23.95 -10.17
N ARG A 308 8.53 23.13 -9.93
CA ARG A 308 8.55 21.75 -10.38
C ARG A 308 7.54 20.90 -9.62
N ILE A 309 7.36 21.16 -8.32
CA ILE A 309 6.35 20.47 -7.49
C ILE A 309 4.96 20.76 -8.05
N LYS A 310 4.60 22.04 -8.26
CA LYS A 310 3.31 22.43 -8.84
C LYS A 310 3.06 21.73 -10.18
N LYS A 311 4.04 21.83 -11.08
CA LYS A 311 3.96 21.19 -12.40
C LYS A 311 3.85 19.67 -12.31
N GLY A 312 4.59 19.03 -11.37
CA GLY A 312 4.55 17.58 -11.17
C GLY A 312 3.19 17.10 -10.69
N ILE A 313 2.58 17.79 -9.72
CA ILE A 313 1.23 17.47 -9.21
C ILE A 313 0.20 17.53 -10.34
N TRP A 314 0.20 18.61 -11.15
CA TRP A 314 -0.72 18.76 -12.29
C TRP A 314 -0.50 17.66 -13.34
N LEU A 315 0.75 17.33 -13.67
CA LEU A 315 1.06 16.25 -14.61
C LEU A 315 0.59 14.89 -14.10
N ALA A 316 0.79 14.61 -12.80
CA ALA A 316 0.34 13.35 -12.21
C ALA A 316 -1.20 13.25 -12.21
N ILE A 317 -1.91 14.32 -11.86
CA ILE A 317 -3.37 14.37 -11.97
C ILE A 317 -3.80 14.14 -13.43
N PHE A 318 -3.17 14.80 -14.38
CA PHE A 318 -3.50 14.65 -15.80
C PHE A 318 -3.33 13.20 -16.29
N TYR A 319 -2.20 12.55 -15.99
CA TYR A 319 -1.96 11.15 -16.37
C TYR A 319 -2.96 10.20 -15.71
N THR A 320 -3.27 10.46 -14.44
CA THR A 320 -4.24 9.65 -13.71
C THR A 320 -5.65 9.85 -14.25
N CYS A 321 -6.01 11.07 -14.69
CA CYS A 321 -7.29 11.34 -15.36
C CYS A 321 -7.42 10.60 -16.71
N ILE A 322 -6.33 10.48 -17.49
CA ILE A 322 -6.34 9.65 -18.70
C ILE A 322 -6.67 8.20 -18.33
N TRP A 323 -6.04 7.67 -17.29
CA TRP A 323 -6.35 6.34 -16.79
C TRP A 323 -7.81 6.20 -16.35
N CYS A 324 -8.36 7.18 -15.62
CA CYS A 324 -9.77 7.20 -15.21
C CYS A 324 -10.68 7.08 -16.44
N THR A 325 -10.41 7.86 -17.50
CA THR A 325 -11.19 7.79 -18.73
C THR A 325 -11.16 6.40 -19.36
N LEU A 326 -9.98 5.77 -19.44
CA LEU A 326 -9.83 4.41 -19.97
C LEU A 326 -10.61 3.39 -19.14
N VAL A 327 -10.54 3.49 -17.81
CA VAL A 327 -11.26 2.61 -16.90
C VAL A 327 -12.77 2.79 -17.01
N ILE A 328 -13.26 4.03 -17.12
CA ILE A 328 -14.68 4.31 -17.33
C ILE A 328 -15.15 3.67 -18.63
N VAL A 329 -14.45 3.91 -19.73
CA VAL A 329 -14.78 3.30 -21.04
C VAL A 329 -14.82 1.78 -20.94
N ALA A 330 -13.82 1.16 -20.31
CA ALA A 330 -13.77 -0.29 -20.11
C ALA A 330 -14.97 -0.79 -19.26
N SER A 331 -15.30 -0.10 -18.15
CA SER A 331 -16.41 -0.48 -17.28
C SER A 331 -17.75 -0.41 -18.01
N TYR A 332 -17.94 0.56 -18.89
CA TYR A 332 -19.20 0.75 -19.64
C TYR A 332 -19.31 -0.15 -20.86
N THR A 333 -18.21 -0.51 -21.52
CA THR A 333 -18.20 -1.30 -22.76
C THR A 333 -18.06 -2.80 -22.52
N ILE A 334 -17.22 -3.19 -21.58
CA ILE A 334 -16.87 -4.60 -21.32
C ILE A 334 -17.02 -5.01 -19.86
N GLY A 335 -17.69 -4.19 -19.02
CA GLY A 335 -17.80 -4.42 -17.57
C GLY A 335 -18.37 -5.80 -17.24
N ASP A 336 -19.43 -6.24 -17.93
CA ASP A 336 -20.05 -7.55 -17.73
C ASP A 336 -19.07 -8.70 -18.02
N LYS A 337 -18.27 -8.55 -19.08
CA LYS A 337 -17.23 -9.54 -19.46
C LYS A 337 -16.09 -9.56 -18.44
N LEU A 338 -15.71 -8.40 -17.88
CA LEU A 338 -14.69 -8.33 -16.84
C LEU A 338 -15.16 -9.01 -15.56
N VAL A 339 -16.42 -8.80 -15.16
CA VAL A 339 -17.02 -9.49 -14.01
C VAL A 339 -17.05 -11.00 -14.24
N TYR A 340 -17.51 -11.43 -15.41
CA TYR A 340 -17.49 -12.85 -15.79
C TYR A 340 -16.10 -13.46 -15.75
N LEU A 341 -15.10 -12.76 -16.28
CA LEU A 341 -13.70 -13.22 -16.28
C LEU A 341 -13.18 -13.46 -14.85
N VAL A 342 -13.57 -12.63 -13.89
CA VAL A 342 -13.12 -12.74 -12.49
C VAL A 342 -13.88 -13.81 -11.73
N THR A 343 -15.20 -13.95 -11.97
CA THR A 343 -16.07 -14.85 -11.20
C THR A 343 -16.25 -16.22 -11.82
N GLY A 344 -16.20 -16.30 -13.15
CA GLY A 344 -16.61 -17.48 -13.90
C GLY A 344 -18.12 -17.82 -13.77
N THR A 345 -18.91 -16.96 -13.12
CA THR A 345 -20.33 -17.22 -12.86
C THR A 345 -21.22 -16.77 -14.00
N HIS A 346 -22.27 -17.53 -14.26
CA HIS A 346 -23.37 -17.18 -15.15
C HIS A 346 -24.60 -16.62 -14.42
N ASN A 347 -24.50 -16.40 -13.10
CA ASN A 347 -25.60 -15.82 -12.32
C ASN A 347 -25.80 -14.35 -12.74
N GLU A 348 -26.93 -14.08 -13.41
CA GLU A 348 -27.26 -12.74 -13.94
C GLU A 348 -27.32 -11.68 -12.84
N ASN A 349 -27.83 -12.03 -11.64
CA ASN A 349 -27.92 -11.10 -10.51
C ASN A 349 -26.52 -10.67 -10.04
N VAL A 350 -25.56 -11.59 -9.97
CA VAL A 350 -24.17 -11.29 -9.59
C VAL A 350 -23.52 -10.39 -10.62
N ILE A 351 -23.63 -10.73 -11.90
CA ILE A 351 -23.05 -9.94 -13.00
C ILE A 351 -23.66 -8.54 -13.02
N LEU A 352 -24.98 -8.42 -12.94
CA LEU A 352 -25.70 -7.16 -12.97
C LEU A 352 -25.29 -6.24 -11.81
N ASN A 353 -25.27 -6.76 -10.58
CA ASN A 353 -24.94 -5.98 -9.39
C ASN A 353 -23.45 -5.54 -9.39
N ALA A 354 -22.54 -6.45 -9.74
CA ALA A 354 -21.13 -6.13 -9.84
C ALA A 354 -20.85 -5.08 -10.92
N THR A 355 -21.48 -5.23 -12.11
CA THR A 355 -21.32 -4.26 -13.20
C THR A 355 -21.95 -2.92 -12.86
N LYS A 356 -23.09 -2.91 -12.18
CA LYS A 356 -23.71 -1.67 -11.69
C LYS A 356 -22.79 -0.95 -10.71
N TYR A 357 -22.18 -1.68 -9.78
CA TYR A 357 -21.17 -1.13 -8.88
C TYR A 357 -20.01 -0.51 -9.66
N LEU A 358 -19.40 -1.26 -10.57
CA LEU A 358 -18.25 -0.79 -11.37
C LEU A 358 -18.58 0.46 -12.18
N LYS A 359 -19.71 0.47 -12.89
CA LYS A 359 -20.13 1.62 -13.71
C LYS A 359 -20.33 2.87 -12.87
N PHE A 360 -20.93 2.73 -11.69
CA PHE A 360 -21.17 3.87 -10.81
C PHE A 360 -19.89 4.35 -10.13
N ASP A 361 -19.11 3.43 -9.57
CA ASP A 361 -17.87 3.71 -8.83
C ASP A 361 -16.82 4.41 -9.71
N THR A 362 -16.60 3.90 -10.93
CA THR A 362 -15.59 4.42 -11.85
C THR A 362 -15.87 5.84 -12.34
N LEU A 363 -17.13 6.30 -12.37
CA LEU A 363 -17.47 7.69 -12.73
C LEU A 363 -16.81 8.70 -11.80
N PHE A 364 -16.60 8.34 -10.54
CA PHE A 364 -16.03 9.21 -9.52
C PHE A 364 -14.52 9.05 -9.34
N TYR A 365 -13.87 8.25 -10.17
CA TYR A 365 -12.41 8.01 -10.10
C TYR A 365 -11.58 9.27 -10.30
N TYR A 366 -12.11 10.29 -10.97
CA TYR A 366 -11.43 11.59 -11.04
C TYR A 366 -11.24 12.23 -9.66
N VAL A 367 -12.20 12.05 -8.75
CA VAL A 367 -12.08 12.51 -7.36
C VAL A 367 -11.00 11.72 -6.63
N THR A 368 -11.00 10.40 -6.80
CA THR A 368 -9.98 9.51 -6.22
C THR A 368 -8.58 9.81 -6.75
N ALA A 369 -8.46 10.15 -8.04
CA ALA A 369 -7.19 10.60 -8.63
C ALA A 369 -6.64 11.82 -7.88
N VAL A 370 -7.46 12.83 -7.66
CA VAL A 370 -7.06 14.04 -6.90
C VAL A 370 -6.69 13.67 -5.46
N ILE A 371 -7.50 12.84 -4.78
CA ILE A 371 -7.23 12.39 -3.41
C ILE A 371 -5.85 11.73 -3.33
N CYS A 372 -5.59 10.73 -4.15
CA CYS A 372 -4.35 9.94 -4.09
C CYS A 372 -3.12 10.80 -4.40
N ILE A 373 -3.19 11.64 -5.43
CA ILE A 373 -2.07 12.50 -5.83
C ILE A 373 -1.80 13.57 -4.77
N VAL A 374 -2.83 14.31 -4.35
CA VAL A 374 -2.69 15.43 -3.42
C VAL A 374 -2.28 14.94 -2.03
N ARG A 375 -2.89 13.87 -1.54
CA ARG A 375 -2.58 13.27 -0.24
C ARG A 375 -1.12 12.85 -0.12
N ASN A 376 -0.60 12.16 -1.14
CA ASN A 376 0.80 11.75 -1.15
C ASN A 376 1.77 12.92 -1.44
N ALA A 377 1.39 13.88 -2.26
CA ALA A 377 2.17 15.10 -2.45
C ALA A 377 2.32 15.88 -1.15
N MET A 378 1.25 16.00 -0.34
CA MET A 378 1.29 16.64 0.98
C MET A 378 2.26 15.93 1.93
N GLN A 379 2.26 14.60 1.96
CA GLN A 379 3.26 13.85 2.71
C GLN A 379 4.69 14.25 2.30
N GLY A 380 4.93 14.36 0.98
CA GLY A 380 6.20 14.81 0.44
C GLY A 380 6.57 16.27 0.79
N LEU A 381 5.56 17.08 1.14
CA LEU A 381 5.68 18.50 1.51
C LEU A 381 5.64 18.76 3.03
N ASP A 382 5.86 17.74 3.84
CA ASP A 382 5.87 17.77 5.32
C ASP A 382 4.49 18.05 5.97
N ASP A 383 3.40 18.02 5.23
CA ASP A 383 2.06 17.99 5.83
C ASP A 383 1.65 16.55 6.10
N HIS A 384 1.82 16.12 7.34
CA HIS A 384 1.47 14.77 7.78
C HIS A 384 0.09 14.69 8.43
N ILE A 385 -0.51 15.85 8.78
CA ILE A 385 -1.78 15.92 9.50
C ILE A 385 -2.96 15.82 8.54
N THR A 386 -2.97 16.61 7.49
CA THR A 386 -4.10 16.65 6.54
C THR A 386 -4.37 15.30 5.89
N PRO A 387 -3.37 14.50 5.46
CA PRO A 387 -3.57 13.13 4.99
C PRO A 387 -4.23 12.20 6.03
N ILE A 388 -3.88 12.29 7.31
CA ILE A 388 -4.52 11.52 8.38
C ILE A 388 -5.97 11.95 8.54
N VAL A 389 -6.25 13.25 8.59
CA VAL A 389 -7.63 13.78 8.69
C VAL A 389 -8.48 13.26 7.54
N SER A 390 -7.97 13.31 6.30
CA SER A 390 -8.65 12.78 5.13
C SER A 390 -8.96 11.27 5.27
N SER A 391 -7.99 10.46 5.71
CA SER A 391 -8.18 9.02 5.91
C SER A 391 -9.09 8.69 7.09
N THR A 392 -9.09 9.53 8.14
CA THR A 392 -10.04 9.41 9.25
C THR A 392 -11.47 9.69 8.79
N LEU A 393 -11.67 10.70 7.94
CA LEU A 393 -12.97 10.98 7.31
C LEU A 393 -13.42 9.83 6.41
N GLU A 394 -12.48 9.19 5.71
CA GLU A 394 -12.76 7.98 4.91
C GLU A 394 -13.28 6.85 5.81
N MET A 395 -12.55 6.53 6.86
CA MET A 395 -12.94 5.47 7.81
C MET A 395 -14.32 5.77 8.45
N LEU A 396 -14.48 6.97 9.01
CA LEU A 396 -15.73 7.37 9.66
C LEU A 396 -16.91 7.39 8.68
N GLY A 397 -16.69 7.89 7.46
CA GLY A 397 -17.72 7.91 6.42
C GLY A 397 -18.19 6.49 6.06
N LYS A 398 -17.26 5.55 5.86
CA LYS A 398 -17.60 4.15 5.60
C LYS A 398 -18.36 3.51 6.77
N ILE A 399 -17.96 3.78 8.01
CA ILE A 399 -18.64 3.30 9.22
C ILE A 399 -20.08 3.85 9.27
N VAL A 400 -20.24 5.18 9.14
CA VAL A 400 -21.57 5.82 9.16
C VAL A 400 -22.47 5.23 8.08
N ILE A 401 -21.98 5.09 6.86
CA ILE A 401 -22.78 4.56 5.74
C ILE A 401 -23.14 3.08 5.98
N ALA A 402 -22.21 2.28 6.50
CA ALA A 402 -22.46 0.88 6.81
C ALA A 402 -23.62 0.70 7.82
N PHE A 403 -23.75 1.61 8.79
CA PHE A 403 -24.80 1.53 9.81
C PHE A 403 -26.07 2.33 9.49
N THR A 404 -26.02 3.28 8.55
CA THR A 404 -27.18 4.13 8.22
C THR A 404 -27.76 3.82 6.84
N LEU A 405 -26.99 3.96 5.78
CA LEU A 405 -27.50 3.84 4.41
C LEU A 405 -27.66 2.38 3.95
N VAL A 406 -26.72 1.50 4.30
CA VAL A 406 -26.78 0.10 3.86
C VAL A 406 -28.01 -0.63 4.41
N PRO A 407 -28.42 -0.49 5.68
CA PRO A 407 -29.64 -1.10 6.18
C PRO A 407 -30.93 -0.64 5.50
N HIS A 408 -30.97 0.59 4.97
CA HIS A 408 -32.18 1.17 4.36
C HIS A 408 -32.20 1.00 2.84
N LEU A 409 -31.05 1.10 2.18
CA LEU A 409 -30.92 1.08 0.72
C LEU A 409 -30.35 -0.25 0.18
N GLY A 410 -29.98 -1.18 1.07
CA GLY A 410 -29.36 -2.45 0.68
C GLY A 410 -28.08 -2.23 -0.12
N TYR A 411 -27.89 -3.00 -1.18
CA TYR A 411 -26.69 -2.93 -2.02
C TYR A 411 -26.50 -1.59 -2.74
N THR A 412 -27.57 -0.84 -2.98
CA THR A 412 -27.46 0.54 -3.49
C THR A 412 -26.71 1.44 -2.51
N GLY A 413 -26.93 1.26 -1.19
CA GLY A 413 -26.17 1.95 -0.15
C GLY A 413 -24.67 1.65 -0.22
N VAL A 414 -24.30 0.42 -0.57
CA VAL A 414 -22.89 0.03 -0.79
C VAL A 414 -22.31 0.72 -2.03
N ILE A 415 -23.08 0.74 -3.14
CA ILE A 415 -22.64 1.35 -4.41
C ILE A 415 -22.31 2.84 -4.25
N ILE A 416 -23.14 3.57 -3.50
CA ILE A 416 -22.95 5.01 -3.32
C ILE A 416 -21.96 5.36 -2.19
N ALA A 417 -21.56 4.38 -1.39
CA ALA A 417 -20.72 4.59 -0.21
C ALA A 417 -19.36 5.23 -0.54
N GLU A 418 -18.60 4.60 -1.44
CA GLU A 418 -17.27 5.08 -1.80
C GLU A 418 -17.30 6.50 -2.40
N PRO A 419 -18.14 6.81 -3.42
CA PRO A 419 -18.24 8.16 -3.97
C PRO A 419 -18.59 9.24 -2.94
N ILE A 420 -19.54 8.99 -2.05
CA ILE A 420 -19.90 9.96 -0.99
C ILE A 420 -18.69 10.23 -0.10
N VAL A 421 -18.02 9.19 0.34
CA VAL A 421 -16.84 9.30 1.20
C VAL A 421 -15.73 10.06 0.49
N TRP A 422 -15.48 9.81 -0.79
CA TRP A 422 -14.45 10.51 -1.56
C TRP A 422 -14.70 12.02 -1.65
N PHE A 423 -15.95 12.45 -1.85
CA PHE A 423 -16.28 13.87 -1.84
C PHE A 423 -16.05 14.52 -0.47
N VAL A 424 -16.31 13.80 0.61
CA VAL A 424 -16.06 14.32 1.97
C VAL A 424 -14.56 14.42 2.26
N MET A 425 -13.80 13.35 1.96
CA MET A 425 -12.39 13.27 2.31
C MET A 425 -11.47 14.13 1.42
N VAL A 426 -11.91 14.51 0.23
CA VAL A 426 -11.14 15.37 -0.68
C VAL A 426 -11.14 16.83 -0.22
N ILE A 427 -12.16 17.27 0.52
CA ILE A 427 -12.33 18.66 0.94
C ILE A 427 -11.11 19.18 1.71
N PRO A 428 -10.67 18.55 2.83
CA PRO A 428 -9.52 19.04 3.58
C PRO A 428 -8.25 19.05 2.73
N LEU A 429 -8.08 18.11 1.82
CA LEU A 429 -6.92 18.06 0.92
C LEU A 429 -6.90 19.25 -0.03
N ILE A 430 -8.03 19.55 -0.68
CA ILE A 430 -8.13 20.70 -1.61
C ILE A 430 -7.95 22.01 -0.84
N VAL A 431 -8.60 22.18 0.30
CA VAL A 431 -8.49 23.43 1.09
C VAL A 431 -7.04 23.64 1.51
N GLN A 432 -6.37 22.61 1.97
CA GLN A 432 -5.01 22.73 2.48
C GLN A 432 -3.99 22.95 1.36
N ILE A 433 -4.09 22.27 0.22
CA ILE A 433 -3.11 22.46 -0.85
C ILE A 433 -3.07 23.90 -1.37
N PHE A 434 -4.23 24.59 -1.42
CA PHE A 434 -4.29 26.00 -1.77
C PHE A 434 -3.83 26.93 -0.66
N ARG A 435 -3.84 26.49 0.61
CA ARG A 435 -3.38 27.27 1.77
C ARG A 435 -1.90 27.07 2.08
N MET A 436 -1.28 26.01 1.59
CA MET A 436 0.13 25.69 1.89
C MET A 436 1.07 26.85 1.58
N PRO A 437 1.80 27.40 2.59
CA PRO A 437 2.72 28.52 2.37
C PRO A 437 3.83 28.17 1.39
N VAL A 438 4.32 26.93 1.41
CA VAL A 438 5.37 26.42 0.53
C VAL A 438 4.97 26.55 -0.94
N LEU A 439 3.72 26.24 -1.28
CA LEU A 439 3.23 26.30 -2.65
C LEU A 439 2.89 27.74 -3.11
N LYS A 440 2.82 28.71 -2.19
CA LYS A 440 2.62 30.12 -2.53
C LYS A 440 3.93 30.84 -2.87
N GLN A 441 5.07 30.26 -2.49
CA GLN A 441 6.37 30.81 -2.83
C GLN A 441 6.64 30.62 -4.33
N THR A 442 7.14 31.65 -4.97
CA THR A 442 7.80 31.57 -6.29
C THR A 442 9.20 31.02 -6.06
N SER A 443 9.69 30.15 -6.94
CA SER A 443 11.08 29.66 -6.87
C SER A 443 12.02 30.85 -6.77
N LEU A 444 12.89 30.83 -5.77
CA LEU A 444 14.06 31.68 -5.78
C LEU A 444 14.87 31.30 -7.02
N SER A 445 14.86 32.19 -8.01
CA SER A 445 15.55 32.07 -9.31
C SER A 445 17.03 31.79 -9.17
#